data_865c49f9659296ba746e43c67f3b6fbc
#
_entry.id   865c49f9659296ba746e43c67f3b6fbc
#
_cell.length_a   1.000
_cell.length_b   1.000
_cell.length_c   1.000
_cell.angle_alpha   90.00
_cell.angle_beta   90.00
_cell.angle_gamma   90.00
#
_symmetry.space_group_name_H-M   'P 1'
#
loop_
_entity.id
_entity.type
_entity.pdbx_description
1 polymer ?
#
loop_
_entity_poly.entity_id
_entity_poly.type
_entity_poly.pdbx_seq_one_letter_code
_entity_poly.pdbx_strand_id
1 'polypeptide(L)'
;MRSFLGLILILALGLPVSGQVTQQIPEKTRILFLLDGSGSMLASWGNTNRITMAKEILSDLVDSLRADRNLELALRVYGHRFARDVQNCTDSKLEIPFSSGNHDRIISRLATIQPKGTTPIAYSLEQSANDFPQSDGFRNIIIIITDGIESCDGDPCRISKELQRKGIFLRPFIIGIGMDETYSDAFECVGSYYDAHDVEQFRVALSRAIETSLKTSTVSVDIQDENGRSNQTNINVSFINAVTNNSDFDFIHYRDDRGRPDSVELDPVVPYHIRVNTVPPVIKGYQQFTPGAHTVVAIQAPRGTLNLRQDGAGVYGPGLKAIIRIPGRENWFHAQDINSRQEYLSGNYDIEFLTLPRTMVRNVEITTGLEKTVEIASPGIVNMDHAAGGFGSVYVLQNDGSLTWVCDINHSGQRMAIALQPGQYRIVFRARMAPGSKYTSVKNITVKEGQSSLIKLF
;
A
#
# COMPACT_ATOMS: atom_id res chain seq x y z
N MET A 1 -63.96 6.40 31.41
CA MET A 1 -62.64 5.81 31.49
C MET A 1 -62.23 5.45 30.09
N ARG A 2 -61.38 6.27 29.44
CA ARG A 2 -60.90 6.08 28.06
C ARG A 2 -59.40 5.84 28.16
N SER A 3 -58.97 4.62 27.80
CA SER A 3 -57.58 4.22 27.74
C SER A 3 -56.96 4.75 26.45
N PHE A 4 -55.92 5.56 26.56
CA PHE A 4 -55.04 5.97 25.43
C PHE A 4 -53.93 4.94 25.27
N LEU A 5 -53.94 4.22 24.18
CA LEU A 5 -52.82 3.38 23.72
C LEU A 5 -51.90 4.28 22.91
N GLY A 6 -50.74 4.60 23.46
CA GLY A 6 -49.69 5.31 22.72
C GLY A 6 -48.93 4.36 21.82
N LEU A 7 -49.02 4.59 20.53
CA LEU A 7 -48.23 3.89 19.48
C LEU A 7 -46.84 4.50 19.43
N ILE A 8 -45.80 3.80 19.91
CA ILE A 8 -44.40 4.20 19.75
C ILE A 8 -43.94 3.80 18.35
N LEU A 9 -43.82 4.79 17.48
CA LEU A 9 -43.23 4.65 16.14
C LEU A 9 -41.70 4.61 16.27
N ILE A 10 -41.11 3.43 16.19
CA ILE A 10 -39.63 3.27 16.12
C ILE A 10 -39.21 3.65 14.72
N LEU A 11 -38.64 4.84 14.59
CA LEU A 11 -37.93 5.27 13.36
C LEU A 11 -36.61 4.51 13.28
N ALA A 12 -36.56 3.44 12.50
CA ALA A 12 -35.32 2.78 12.13
C ALA A 12 -34.52 3.74 11.20
N LEU A 13 -33.58 4.48 11.77
CA LEU A 13 -32.57 5.18 11.02
C LEU A 13 -31.68 4.14 10.31
N GLY A 14 -31.99 3.85 9.05
CA GLY A 14 -31.13 3.06 8.19
C GLY A 14 -29.78 3.78 8.02
N LEU A 15 -28.75 3.28 8.68
CA LEU A 15 -27.39 3.68 8.37
C LEU A 15 -27.13 3.30 6.90
N PRO A 16 -26.52 4.16 6.09
CA PRO A 16 -26.14 3.77 4.75
C PRO A 16 -25.17 2.60 4.87
N VAL A 17 -25.57 1.44 4.41
CA VAL A 17 -24.65 0.33 4.14
C VAL A 17 -23.71 0.86 3.08
N SER A 18 -22.47 1.09 3.43
CA SER A 18 -21.40 1.43 2.48
C SER A 18 -21.40 0.31 1.43
N GLY A 19 -21.76 0.64 0.19
CA GLY A 19 -21.79 -0.33 -0.90
C GLY A 19 -20.40 -0.96 -1.05
N GLN A 20 -20.37 -2.22 -1.44
CA GLN A 20 -19.11 -2.89 -1.82
C GLN A 20 -18.45 -2.04 -2.91
N VAL A 21 -17.25 -1.55 -2.63
CA VAL A 21 -16.40 -0.95 -3.66
C VAL A 21 -15.91 -2.10 -4.53
N THR A 22 -16.56 -2.32 -5.65
CA THR A 22 -16.10 -3.29 -6.65
C THR A 22 -14.88 -2.66 -7.32
N GLN A 23 -13.72 -3.20 -7.06
CA GLN A 23 -12.47 -2.80 -7.73
C GLN A 23 -12.49 -3.36 -9.15
N GLN A 24 -13.14 -2.65 -10.07
CA GLN A 24 -13.18 -3.00 -11.48
C GLN A 24 -12.34 -2.00 -12.27
N ILE A 25 -11.52 -2.53 -13.18
CA ILE A 25 -10.86 -1.68 -14.17
C ILE A 25 -11.93 -1.06 -15.04
N PRO A 26 -11.91 0.26 -15.27
CA PRO A 26 -12.88 0.90 -16.12
C PRO A 26 -12.85 0.31 -17.54
N GLU A 27 -14.02 -0.05 -18.09
CA GLU A 27 -14.14 -0.58 -19.45
C GLU A 27 -13.88 0.49 -20.50
N LYS A 28 -14.10 1.77 -20.17
CA LYS A 28 -13.91 2.90 -21.09
C LYS A 28 -12.53 3.52 -20.93
N THR A 29 -11.95 3.94 -22.05
CA THR A 29 -10.62 4.55 -22.08
C THR A 29 -10.67 5.93 -22.72
N ARG A 30 -9.95 6.89 -22.13
CA ARG A 30 -9.65 8.20 -22.71
C ARG A 30 -8.19 8.28 -23.11
N ILE A 31 -7.93 8.62 -24.35
CA ILE A 31 -6.56 8.83 -24.84
C ILE A 31 -6.41 10.28 -25.27
N LEU A 32 -5.51 10.98 -24.58
CA LEU A 32 -5.04 12.29 -24.98
C LEU A 32 -3.75 12.13 -25.80
N PHE A 33 -3.79 12.48 -27.06
CA PHE A 33 -2.59 12.65 -27.85
C PHE A 33 -1.98 14.01 -27.55
N LEU A 34 -0.74 14.01 -27.02
CA LEU A 34 0.06 15.20 -26.75
C LEU A 34 1.15 15.26 -27.81
N LEU A 35 0.93 16.07 -28.83
CA LEU A 35 1.82 16.18 -29.99
C LEU A 35 2.79 17.34 -29.85
N ASP A 36 4.05 17.07 -30.08
CA ASP A 36 5.10 18.06 -30.23
C ASP A 36 4.93 18.86 -31.53
N GLY A 37 4.76 20.16 -31.41
CA GLY A 37 4.74 21.13 -32.48
C GLY A 37 5.91 22.11 -32.39
N SER A 38 7.01 21.73 -31.72
CA SER A 38 8.22 22.56 -31.63
C SER A 38 8.98 22.64 -32.94
N GLY A 39 9.88 23.57 -33.05
CA GLY A 39 10.66 23.80 -34.26
C GLY A 39 11.56 22.64 -34.69
N SER A 40 12.00 21.78 -33.77
CA SER A 40 12.80 20.58 -34.05
C SER A 40 12.06 19.55 -34.90
N MET A 41 10.73 19.48 -34.79
CA MET A 41 9.88 18.60 -35.58
C MET A 41 9.93 18.89 -37.11
N LEU A 42 10.53 20.00 -37.53
CA LEU A 42 10.83 20.27 -38.94
C LEU A 42 12.08 19.56 -39.46
N ALA A 43 12.85 18.92 -38.55
CA ALA A 43 14.05 18.17 -38.96
C ALA A 43 13.68 17.05 -39.94
N SER A 44 14.60 16.80 -40.90
CA SER A 44 14.45 15.72 -41.87
C SER A 44 14.38 14.36 -41.23
N TRP A 45 13.49 13.50 -41.70
CA TRP A 45 13.34 12.12 -41.24
C TRP A 45 12.88 11.24 -42.42
N GLY A 46 13.76 10.38 -42.89
CA GLY A 46 13.54 9.66 -44.14
C GLY A 46 13.40 10.59 -45.33
N ASN A 47 12.32 10.46 -46.09
CA ASN A 47 12.06 11.27 -47.26
C ASN A 47 11.23 12.55 -46.99
N THR A 48 10.95 12.85 -45.73
CA THR A 48 10.14 14.00 -45.32
C THR A 48 10.68 14.61 -44.01
N ASN A 49 9.84 15.23 -43.21
CA ASN A 49 10.19 15.71 -41.87
C ASN A 49 9.39 14.99 -40.77
N ARG A 50 9.86 15.08 -39.53
CA ARG A 50 9.30 14.39 -38.34
C ARG A 50 7.82 14.70 -38.15
N ILE A 51 7.40 15.98 -38.24
CA ILE A 51 6.01 16.37 -38.03
C ILE A 51 5.06 15.83 -39.11
N THR A 52 5.48 15.82 -40.37
CA THR A 52 4.64 15.30 -41.46
C THR A 52 4.35 13.82 -41.23
N MET A 53 5.39 13.06 -40.91
CA MET A 53 5.27 11.64 -40.64
C MET A 53 4.46 11.35 -39.38
N ALA A 54 4.69 12.11 -38.29
CA ALA A 54 3.91 12.00 -37.08
C ALA A 54 2.40 12.26 -37.33
N LYS A 55 2.07 13.29 -38.10
CA LYS A 55 0.68 13.62 -38.47
C LYS A 55 0.04 12.53 -39.30
N GLU A 56 0.75 11.97 -40.27
CA GLU A 56 0.25 10.90 -41.16
C GLU A 56 -0.06 9.64 -40.33
N ILE A 57 0.91 9.12 -39.59
CA ILE A 57 0.75 7.89 -38.80
C ILE A 57 -0.31 8.07 -37.72
N LEU A 58 -0.34 9.22 -37.04
CA LEU A 58 -1.37 9.50 -36.04
C LEU A 58 -2.76 9.62 -36.64
N SER A 59 -2.88 10.18 -37.84
CA SER A 59 -4.17 10.24 -38.57
C SER A 59 -4.68 8.86 -38.95
N ASP A 60 -3.80 7.99 -39.50
CA ASP A 60 -4.12 6.60 -39.85
C ASP A 60 -4.58 5.82 -38.61
N LEU A 61 -3.88 6.02 -37.49
CA LEU A 61 -4.24 5.37 -36.22
C LEU A 61 -5.60 5.83 -35.72
N VAL A 62 -5.84 7.16 -35.65
CA VAL A 62 -7.12 7.72 -35.22
C VAL A 62 -8.26 7.20 -36.08
N ASP A 63 -8.03 7.06 -37.38
CA ASP A 63 -9.01 6.50 -38.31
C ASP A 63 -9.34 5.03 -38.02
N SER A 64 -8.31 4.23 -37.70
CA SER A 64 -8.46 2.81 -37.36
C SER A 64 -9.27 2.56 -36.09
N LEU A 65 -9.33 3.52 -35.17
CA LEU A 65 -10.02 3.43 -33.89
C LEU A 65 -11.52 3.76 -33.94
N ARG A 66 -12.08 4.07 -35.09
CA ARG A 66 -13.49 4.49 -35.25
C ARG A 66 -14.51 3.45 -34.76
N ALA A 67 -14.16 2.18 -34.83
CA ALA A 67 -15.06 1.11 -34.47
C ALA A 67 -15.18 0.93 -32.92
N ASP A 68 -14.25 1.46 -32.15
CA ASP A 68 -14.24 1.30 -30.69
C ASP A 68 -15.15 2.35 -30.03
N ARG A 69 -16.30 1.88 -29.49
CA ARG A 69 -17.29 2.73 -28.81
C ARG A 69 -16.93 3.04 -27.35
N ASN A 70 -15.96 2.35 -26.81
CA ASN A 70 -15.49 2.54 -25.43
C ASN A 70 -14.34 3.54 -25.35
N LEU A 71 -14.04 4.23 -26.45
CA LEU A 71 -12.90 5.12 -26.57
C LEU A 71 -13.35 6.57 -26.77
N GLU A 72 -12.76 7.47 -25.97
CA GLU A 72 -12.81 8.91 -26.17
C GLU A 72 -11.41 9.43 -26.49
N LEU A 73 -11.28 10.22 -27.54
CA LEU A 73 -10.01 10.79 -27.99
C LEU A 73 -9.96 12.29 -27.78
N ALA A 74 -8.77 12.82 -27.53
CA ALA A 74 -8.49 14.25 -27.49
C ALA A 74 -7.12 14.54 -28.10
N LEU A 75 -6.91 15.78 -28.56
CA LEU A 75 -5.65 16.27 -29.10
C LEU A 75 -5.21 17.55 -28.37
N ARG A 76 -4.07 17.52 -27.72
CA ARG A 76 -3.34 18.69 -27.24
C ARG A 76 -2.04 18.83 -28.04
N VAL A 77 -1.68 20.05 -28.38
CA VAL A 77 -0.44 20.34 -29.12
C VAL A 77 0.33 21.42 -28.36
N TYR A 78 1.63 21.30 -28.28
CA TYR A 78 2.50 22.32 -27.72
C TYR A 78 3.53 22.81 -28.73
N GLY A 79 4.11 24.01 -28.50
CA GLY A 79 5.18 24.58 -29.33
C GLY A 79 4.77 24.97 -30.75
N HIS A 80 3.47 25.15 -31.06
CA HIS A 80 3.00 25.37 -32.42
C HIS A 80 2.40 26.76 -32.67
N ARG A 81 2.22 27.60 -31.66
CA ARG A 81 1.56 28.93 -31.82
C ARG A 81 2.55 30.07 -31.92
N PHE A 82 3.65 29.99 -31.16
CA PHE A 82 4.66 31.04 -31.09
C PHE A 82 5.96 30.61 -31.76
N ALA A 83 6.68 31.55 -32.35
CA ALA A 83 7.99 31.28 -32.93
C ALA A 83 9.05 31.02 -31.83
N ARG A 84 10.11 30.29 -32.16
CA ARG A 84 11.13 29.84 -31.21
C ARG A 84 11.87 30.99 -30.50
N ASP A 85 12.04 32.09 -31.19
CA ASP A 85 12.67 33.33 -30.65
C ASP A 85 11.88 33.98 -29.52
N VAL A 86 10.56 33.73 -29.46
CA VAL A 86 9.67 34.20 -28.38
C VAL A 86 9.90 33.46 -27.07
N GLN A 87 10.50 32.26 -27.10
CA GLN A 87 10.76 31.41 -25.93
C GLN A 87 9.53 31.22 -25.02
N ASN A 88 8.36 30.97 -25.61
CA ASN A 88 7.11 30.84 -24.86
C ASN A 88 6.95 29.45 -24.25
N CYS A 89 7.30 29.29 -22.96
CA CYS A 89 7.21 28.06 -22.20
C CYS A 89 5.80 27.71 -21.71
N THR A 90 4.78 28.49 -22.08
CA THR A 90 3.35 28.17 -21.83
C THR A 90 2.59 27.89 -23.14
N ASP A 91 3.31 27.66 -24.24
CA ASP A 91 2.70 27.31 -25.53
C ASP A 91 2.20 25.88 -25.55
N SER A 92 1.05 25.65 -24.95
CA SER A 92 0.33 24.37 -24.96
C SER A 92 -1.17 24.66 -25.10
N LYS A 93 -1.86 23.91 -25.97
CA LYS A 93 -3.29 24.13 -26.23
C LYS A 93 -4.03 22.82 -26.49
N LEU A 94 -5.16 22.63 -25.79
CA LEU A 94 -6.13 21.60 -26.14
C LEU A 94 -6.82 22.00 -27.43
N GLU A 95 -6.49 21.33 -28.52
CA GLU A 95 -7.02 21.61 -29.86
C GLU A 95 -8.38 20.94 -30.10
N ILE A 96 -8.50 19.69 -29.64
CA ILE A 96 -9.73 18.92 -29.72
C ILE A 96 -10.01 18.29 -28.37
N PRO A 97 -11.10 18.64 -27.66
CA PRO A 97 -11.48 18.06 -26.40
C PRO A 97 -11.99 16.63 -26.55
N PHE A 98 -12.04 15.88 -25.41
CA PHE A 98 -12.51 14.49 -25.37
C PHE A 98 -13.93 14.33 -25.91
N SER A 99 -14.09 13.35 -26.81
CA SER A 99 -15.39 12.88 -27.32
C SER A 99 -15.20 11.54 -28.04
N SER A 100 -16.25 10.72 -28.07
CA SER A 100 -16.26 9.43 -28.77
C SER A 100 -16.39 9.55 -30.31
N GLY A 101 -16.74 10.72 -30.86
CA GLY A 101 -17.00 10.88 -32.30
C GLY A 101 -16.12 11.93 -32.96
N ASN A 102 -14.97 12.30 -32.42
CA ASN A 102 -14.17 13.42 -32.87
C ASN A 102 -13.00 13.07 -33.82
N HIS A 103 -12.97 11.84 -34.37
CA HIS A 103 -11.90 11.36 -35.26
C HIS A 103 -11.62 12.31 -36.42
N ASP A 104 -12.66 12.69 -37.20
CA ASP A 104 -12.50 13.61 -38.32
C ASP A 104 -12.00 15.00 -37.91
N ARG A 105 -12.41 15.46 -36.71
CA ARG A 105 -11.94 16.74 -36.17
C ARG A 105 -10.47 16.70 -35.82
N ILE A 106 -10.00 15.58 -35.22
CA ILE A 106 -8.58 15.37 -34.90
C ILE A 106 -7.75 15.31 -36.17
N ILE A 107 -8.14 14.48 -37.16
CA ILE A 107 -7.45 14.33 -38.46
C ILE A 107 -7.36 15.68 -39.18
N SER A 108 -8.47 16.40 -39.29
CA SER A 108 -8.51 17.72 -39.93
C SER A 108 -7.62 18.73 -39.18
N ARG A 109 -7.57 18.66 -37.84
CA ARG A 109 -6.74 19.57 -37.06
C ARG A 109 -5.26 19.24 -37.20
N LEU A 110 -4.87 17.96 -37.18
CA LEU A 110 -3.51 17.51 -37.43
C LEU A 110 -2.97 18.06 -38.76
N ALA A 111 -3.75 18.01 -39.84
CA ALA A 111 -3.35 18.52 -41.15
C ALA A 111 -2.88 19.99 -41.11
N THR A 112 -3.47 20.81 -40.22
CA THR A 112 -3.21 22.26 -40.14
C THR A 112 -2.09 22.64 -39.15
N ILE A 113 -1.60 21.74 -38.32
CA ILE A 113 -0.53 22.02 -37.34
C ILE A 113 0.76 22.36 -38.08
N GLN A 114 1.42 23.45 -37.63
CA GLN A 114 2.71 23.92 -38.12
C GLN A 114 3.69 24.06 -36.94
N PRO A 115 4.80 23.35 -36.97
CA PRO A 115 5.84 23.46 -35.93
C PRO A 115 6.49 24.83 -35.90
N LYS A 116 6.75 25.38 -34.69
CA LYS A 116 7.31 26.74 -34.58
C LYS A 116 8.23 26.96 -33.38
N GLY A 117 7.80 26.54 -32.18
CA GLY A 117 8.32 27.06 -30.89
C GLY A 117 9.21 26.14 -30.11
N THR A 118 9.08 26.25 -28.79
CA THR A 118 9.81 25.51 -27.75
C THR A 118 9.11 24.19 -27.39
N THR A 119 9.72 23.39 -26.52
CA THR A 119 9.23 22.07 -26.09
C THR A 119 8.86 22.07 -24.59
N PRO A 120 7.72 22.66 -24.16
CA PRO A 120 7.30 22.74 -22.77
C PRO A 120 6.51 21.48 -22.35
N ILE A 121 7.17 20.34 -22.19
CA ILE A 121 6.54 19.05 -21.87
C ILE A 121 5.91 19.09 -20.47
N ALA A 122 6.67 19.56 -19.46
CA ALA A 122 6.20 19.62 -18.07
C ALA A 122 4.92 20.48 -17.94
N TYR A 123 4.92 21.68 -18.50
CA TYR A 123 3.75 22.56 -18.54
C TYR A 123 2.58 21.89 -19.28
N SER A 124 2.85 21.23 -20.39
CA SER A 124 1.82 20.57 -21.19
C SER A 124 1.18 19.39 -20.47
N LEU A 125 1.97 18.60 -19.73
CA LEU A 125 1.47 17.54 -18.86
C LEU A 125 0.61 18.10 -17.72
N GLU A 126 1.03 19.18 -17.07
CA GLU A 126 0.25 19.82 -16.02
C GLU A 126 -1.12 20.31 -16.54
N GLN A 127 -1.13 20.96 -17.71
CA GLN A 127 -2.38 21.39 -18.36
C GLN A 127 -3.25 20.22 -18.79
N SER A 128 -2.64 19.11 -19.22
CA SER A 128 -3.36 17.90 -19.64
C SER A 128 -4.21 17.30 -18.51
N ALA A 129 -3.82 17.48 -17.25
CA ALA A 129 -4.62 17.07 -16.10
C ALA A 129 -6.03 17.68 -16.09
N ASN A 130 -6.14 18.93 -16.55
CA ASN A 130 -7.38 19.68 -16.56
C ASN A 130 -8.25 19.36 -17.80
N ASP A 131 -7.69 18.66 -18.79
CA ASP A 131 -8.41 18.28 -20.01
C ASP A 131 -9.33 17.09 -19.79
N PHE A 132 -8.99 16.22 -18.83
CA PHE A 132 -9.79 15.04 -18.55
C PHE A 132 -11.07 15.43 -17.80
N PRO A 133 -12.27 15.08 -18.35
CA PRO A 133 -13.53 15.31 -17.65
C PRO A 133 -13.55 14.57 -16.30
N GLN A 134 -14.06 15.24 -15.29
CA GLN A 134 -14.26 14.67 -13.94
C GLN A 134 -15.43 13.69 -13.97
N SER A 135 -15.16 12.44 -14.32
CA SER A 135 -16.15 11.37 -14.33
C SER A 135 -15.47 10.03 -14.06
N ASP A 136 -16.08 9.24 -13.20
CA ASP A 136 -15.63 7.89 -12.90
C ASP A 136 -15.88 6.93 -14.09
N GLY A 137 -15.21 5.79 -14.08
CA GLY A 137 -15.43 4.74 -15.07
C GLY A 137 -14.62 4.89 -16.36
N PHE A 138 -13.54 5.69 -16.34
CA PHE A 138 -12.61 5.82 -17.47
C PHE A 138 -11.17 5.60 -17.03
N ARG A 139 -10.42 4.86 -17.87
CA ARG A 139 -8.96 4.84 -17.84
C ARG A 139 -8.47 6.07 -18.61
N ASN A 140 -7.63 6.87 -17.99
CA ASN A 140 -7.11 8.10 -18.57
C ASN A 140 -5.65 7.92 -18.96
N ILE A 141 -5.33 8.02 -20.25
CA ILE A 141 -4.02 7.77 -20.83
C ILE A 141 -3.54 9.00 -21.59
N ILE A 142 -2.26 9.33 -21.46
CA ILE A 142 -1.60 10.31 -22.32
C ILE A 142 -0.58 9.59 -23.21
N ILE A 143 -0.59 9.87 -24.50
CA ILE A 143 0.43 9.45 -25.45
C ILE A 143 1.17 10.70 -25.92
N ILE A 144 2.45 10.81 -25.57
CA ILE A 144 3.31 11.91 -25.97
C ILE A 144 4.07 11.49 -27.22
N ILE A 145 4.01 12.31 -28.28
CA ILE A 145 4.76 12.14 -29.51
C ILE A 145 5.70 13.34 -29.60
N THR A 146 6.99 13.11 -29.49
CA THR A 146 8.02 14.16 -29.41
C THR A 146 9.33 13.72 -30.08
N ASP A 147 10.11 14.69 -30.53
CA ASP A 147 11.48 14.48 -31.04
C ASP A 147 12.54 15.11 -30.15
N GLY A 148 12.17 15.59 -28.95
CA GLY A 148 13.04 16.28 -28.04
C GLY A 148 12.68 16.14 -26.57
N ILE A 149 13.55 16.65 -25.73
CA ILE A 149 13.37 16.73 -24.29
C ILE A 149 12.83 18.11 -23.89
N GLU A 150 12.45 18.23 -22.62
CA GLU A 150 12.06 19.50 -22.00
C GLU A 150 13.07 20.62 -22.29
N SER A 151 12.61 21.75 -22.81
CA SER A 151 13.44 22.91 -23.15
C SER A 151 13.12 24.18 -22.36
N CYS A 152 12.26 24.07 -21.33
CA CYS A 152 11.69 25.17 -20.56
C CYS A 152 11.93 25.06 -19.05
N ASP A 153 13.01 24.39 -18.62
CA ASP A 153 13.40 24.20 -17.21
C ASP A 153 12.31 23.52 -16.36
N GLY A 154 11.31 22.91 -16.96
CA GLY A 154 10.28 22.13 -16.28
C GLY A 154 10.81 20.76 -15.88
N ASP A 155 10.14 20.15 -14.87
CA ASP A 155 10.41 18.77 -14.42
C ASP A 155 9.21 17.86 -14.77
N PRO A 156 9.25 17.18 -15.95
CA PRO A 156 8.18 16.25 -16.35
C PRO A 156 8.00 15.09 -15.36
N CYS A 157 9.09 14.65 -14.69
CA CYS A 157 9.06 13.58 -13.71
C CYS A 157 8.21 13.95 -12.47
N ARG A 158 8.43 15.13 -11.94
CA ARG A 158 7.67 15.65 -10.80
C ARG A 158 6.17 15.76 -11.17
N ILE A 159 5.86 16.34 -12.31
CA ILE A 159 4.48 16.49 -12.76
C ILE A 159 3.80 15.14 -12.97
N SER A 160 4.46 14.18 -13.63
CA SER A 160 3.93 12.83 -13.82
C SER A 160 3.56 12.16 -12.49
N LYS A 161 4.44 12.23 -11.48
CA LYS A 161 4.16 11.70 -10.13
C LYS A 161 2.99 12.40 -9.44
N GLU A 162 2.89 13.72 -9.57
CA GLU A 162 1.78 14.50 -8.99
C GLU A 162 0.43 14.13 -9.62
N LEU A 163 0.38 13.94 -10.93
CA LEU A 163 -0.81 13.48 -11.64
C LEU A 163 -1.27 12.11 -11.16
N GLN A 164 -0.36 11.18 -11.05
CA GLN A 164 -0.66 9.83 -10.57
C GLN A 164 -1.15 9.84 -9.10
N ARG A 165 -0.58 10.68 -8.23
CA ARG A 165 -1.04 10.84 -6.83
C ARG A 165 -2.46 11.40 -6.72
N LYS A 166 -2.94 12.15 -7.70
CA LYS A 166 -4.31 12.67 -7.75
C LYS A 166 -5.33 11.62 -8.23
N GLY A 167 -4.92 10.35 -8.36
CA GLY A 167 -5.77 9.29 -8.91
C GLY A 167 -6.03 9.44 -10.40
N ILE A 168 -5.36 10.37 -11.05
CA ILE A 168 -5.32 10.49 -12.49
C ILE A 168 -4.19 9.54 -12.91
N PHE A 169 -4.53 8.32 -13.31
CA PHE A 169 -3.57 7.30 -13.75
C PHE A 169 -2.98 7.67 -15.11
N LEU A 170 -2.27 8.80 -15.13
CA LEU A 170 -1.55 9.26 -16.31
C LEU A 170 -0.16 8.64 -16.28
N ARG A 171 -0.01 7.49 -16.90
CA ARG A 171 1.30 7.01 -17.30
C ARG A 171 1.48 7.31 -18.78
N PRO A 172 2.20 8.38 -19.13
CA PRO A 172 2.41 8.73 -20.53
C PRO A 172 3.17 7.62 -21.25
N PHE A 173 2.76 7.34 -22.47
CA PHE A 173 3.58 6.62 -23.42
C PHE A 173 4.33 7.66 -24.24
N ILE A 174 5.66 7.62 -24.21
CA ILE A 174 6.50 8.59 -24.91
C ILE A 174 7.08 7.90 -26.12
N ILE A 175 6.79 8.45 -27.30
CA ILE A 175 7.29 7.94 -28.56
C ILE A 175 8.30 8.95 -29.09
N GLY A 176 9.57 8.60 -28.95
CA GLY A 176 10.70 9.38 -29.46
C GLY A 176 10.81 9.23 -30.98
N ILE A 177 10.88 10.33 -31.71
CA ILE A 177 11.04 10.33 -33.16
C ILE A 177 12.47 10.74 -33.51
N GLY A 178 13.32 9.77 -33.83
CA GLY A 178 14.71 10.00 -34.19
C GLY A 178 15.52 10.63 -33.05
N MET A 179 15.21 10.26 -31.83
CA MET A 179 15.97 10.63 -30.63
C MET A 179 17.16 9.69 -30.44
N ASP A 180 18.17 10.11 -29.69
CA ASP A 180 19.28 9.25 -29.30
C ASP A 180 18.88 8.41 -28.06
N GLU A 181 19.43 7.21 -27.93
CA GLU A 181 19.18 6.31 -26.79
C GLU A 181 19.45 6.98 -25.42
N THR A 182 20.32 7.98 -25.39
CA THR A 182 20.66 8.76 -24.17
C THR A 182 19.44 9.53 -23.61
N TYR A 183 18.39 9.73 -24.38
CA TYR A 183 17.19 10.42 -23.92
C TYR A 183 16.18 9.53 -23.16
N SER A 184 16.36 8.21 -23.24
CA SER A 184 15.47 7.28 -22.52
C SER A 184 15.44 7.56 -21.02
N ASP A 185 16.60 7.87 -20.42
CA ASP A 185 16.74 8.14 -18.99
C ASP A 185 15.95 9.38 -18.54
N ALA A 186 15.82 10.38 -19.42
CA ALA A 186 15.06 11.61 -19.14
C ALA A 186 13.55 11.36 -19.02
N PHE A 187 13.07 10.26 -19.60
CA PHE A 187 11.64 9.93 -19.64
C PHE A 187 11.24 8.71 -18.80
N GLU A 188 12.19 7.92 -18.31
CA GLU A 188 11.92 6.70 -17.53
C GLU A 188 10.95 6.94 -16.37
N CYS A 189 11.08 8.07 -15.71
CA CYS A 189 10.22 8.48 -14.59
C CYS A 189 8.85 9.05 -15.01
N VAL A 190 8.70 9.43 -16.29
CA VAL A 190 7.46 10.01 -16.82
C VAL A 190 6.51 8.92 -17.25
N GLY A 191 7.01 7.90 -17.97
CA GLY A 191 6.17 6.83 -18.48
C GLY A 191 6.92 5.76 -19.26
N SER A 192 6.20 4.96 -20.05
CA SER A 192 6.80 3.97 -20.94
C SER A 192 7.38 4.68 -22.16
N TYR A 193 8.69 4.55 -22.36
CA TYR A 193 9.40 5.11 -23.49
C TYR A 193 9.51 4.09 -24.64
N TYR A 194 9.23 4.54 -25.85
CA TYR A 194 9.39 3.79 -27.08
C TYR A 194 10.20 4.62 -28.06
N ASP A 195 11.33 4.10 -28.48
CA ASP A 195 12.16 4.74 -29.48
C ASP A 195 11.75 4.35 -30.89
N ALA A 196 11.79 5.30 -31.80
CA ALA A 196 11.42 5.11 -33.20
C ALA A 196 12.45 5.83 -34.10
N HIS A 197 13.42 5.09 -34.61
CA HIS A 197 14.43 5.61 -35.51
C HIS A 197 13.94 5.70 -36.97
N ASP A 198 12.89 4.97 -37.31
CA ASP A 198 12.29 4.97 -38.65
C ASP A 198 10.77 4.92 -38.56
N VAL A 199 10.12 5.06 -39.71
CA VAL A 199 8.67 5.13 -39.90
C VAL A 199 7.96 3.88 -39.41
N GLU A 200 8.53 2.72 -39.69
CA GLU A 200 7.93 1.44 -39.29
C GLU A 200 8.00 1.24 -37.79
N GLN A 201 9.14 1.55 -37.16
CA GLN A 201 9.29 1.51 -35.71
C GLN A 201 8.33 2.48 -35.01
N PHE A 202 8.13 3.69 -35.58
CA PHE A 202 7.14 4.62 -35.05
C PHE A 202 5.72 4.06 -35.09
N ARG A 203 5.32 3.46 -36.24
CA ARG A 203 4.01 2.81 -36.40
C ARG A 203 3.85 1.68 -35.37
N VAL A 204 4.85 0.83 -35.21
CA VAL A 204 4.84 -0.27 -34.24
C VAL A 204 4.77 0.26 -32.80
N ALA A 205 5.56 1.27 -32.46
CA ALA A 205 5.56 1.87 -31.12
C ALA A 205 4.20 2.48 -30.77
N LEU A 206 3.61 3.24 -31.69
CA LEU A 206 2.30 3.86 -31.48
C LEU A 206 1.19 2.80 -31.37
N SER A 207 1.22 1.77 -32.22
CA SER A 207 0.26 0.65 -32.16
C SER A 207 0.37 -0.08 -30.82
N ARG A 208 1.60 -0.34 -30.33
CA ARG A 208 1.85 -0.97 -29.05
C ARG A 208 1.39 -0.12 -27.86
N ALA A 209 1.58 1.20 -27.92
CA ALA A 209 1.08 2.12 -26.90
C ALA A 209 -0.45 2.06 -26.80
N ILE A 210 -1.16 2.06 -27.93
CA ILE A 210 -2.62 1.91 -27.99
C ILE A 210 -3.05 0.54 -27.49
N GLU A 211 -2.42 -0.53 -27.95
CA GLU A 211 -2.75 -1.89 -27.50
C GLU A 211 -2.59 -2.04 -25.98
N THR A 212 -1.51 -1.51 -25.42
CA THR A 212 -1.29 -1.47 -23.97
C THR A 212 -2.38 -0.64 -23.27
N SER A 213 -2.82 0.45 -23.88
CA SER A 213 -3.85 1.34 -23.33
C SER A 213 -5.25 0.73 -23.32
N LEU A 214 -5.55 -0.17 -24.26
CA LEU A 214 -6.90 -0.73 -24.41
C LEU A 214 -7.09 -2.09 -23.76
N LYS A 215 -6.02 -2.87 -23.57
CA LYS A 215 -6.09 -4.22 -22.99
C LYS A 215 -5.88 -4.21 -21.49
N THR A 216 -6.58 -5.10 -20.81
CA THR A 216 -6.29 -5.51 -19.44
C THR A 216 -5.44 -6.78 -19.44
N SER A 217 -4.89 -7.15 -18.29
CA SER A 217 -4.14 -8.40 -18.09
C SER A 217 -4.73 -9.16 -16.93
N THR A 218 -4.68 -10.48 -16.98
CA THR A 218 -5.09 -11.31 -15.85
C THR A 218 -3.87 -11.84 -15.11
N VAL A 219 -3.94 -11.86 -13.79
CA VAL A 219 -2.84 -12.32 -12.93
C VAL A 219 -3.37 -13.29 -11.90
N SER A 220 -2.72 -14.44 -11.78
CA SER A 220 -2.91 -15.37 -10.67
C SER A 220 -1.69 -15.30 -9.75
N VAL A 221 -1.92 -15.16 -8.44
CA VAL A 221 -0.84 -15.23 -7.45
C VAL A 221 -0.78 -16.65 -6.91
N ASP A 222 0.31 -17.35 -7.17
CA ASP A 222 0.53 -18.72 -6.65
C ASP A 222 1.30 -18.65 -5.34
N ILE A 223 0.57 -18.68 -4.20
CA ILE A 223 1.18 -18.62 -2.88
C ILE A 223 1.65 -20.03 -2.47
N GLN A 224 2.95 -20.15 -2.21
CA GLN A 224 3.64 -21.40 -1.99
C GLN A 224 4.19 -21.55 -0.57
N ASP A 225 4.38 -22.80 -0.13
CA ASP A 225 5.17 -23.13 1.06
C ASP A 225 6.68 -23.03 0.78
N GLU A 226 7.52 -23.33 1.78
CA GLU A 226 8.98 -23.34 1.69
C GLU A 226 9.54 -24.34 0.68
N ASN A 227 8.77 -25.36 0.31
CA ASN A 227 9.15 -26.39 -0.67
C ASN A 227 8.64 -26.08 -2.08
N GLY A 228 8.02 -24.89 -2.28
CA GLY A 228 7.43 -24.50 -3.55
C GLY A 228 6.10 -25.20 -3.85
N ARG A 229 5.44 -25.80 -2.87
CA ARG A 229 4.12 -26.42 -3.06
C ARG A 229 3.04 -25.36 -2.96
N SER A 230 2.15 -25.37 -3.96
CA SER A 230 1.03 -24.42 -4.10
C SER A 230 -0.13 -24.79 -3.16
N ASN A 231 0.04 -24.59 -1.85
CA ASN A 231 -0.91 -25.02 -0.82
C ASN A 231 -1.39 -23.90 0.11
N GLN A 232 -0.87 -22.67 -0.05
CA GLN A 232 -1.27 -21.52 0.75
C GLN A 232 -2.46 -20.80 0.11
N THR A 233 -3.47 -20.43 0.92
CA THR A 233 -4.70 -19.76 0.47
C THR A 233 -5.36 -18.98 1.61
N ASN A 234 -6.49 -18.29 1.35
CA ASN A 234 -7.25 -17.50 2.33
C ASN A 234 -6.42 -16.40 2.99
N ILE A 235 -5.56 -15.76 2.21
CA ILE A 235 -4.70 -14.66 2.64
C ILE A 235 -5.08 -13.42 1.84
N ASN A 236 -5.13 -12.27 2.49
CA ASN A 236 -5.27 -11.01 1.77
C ASN A 236 -4.00 -10.73 0.93
N VAL A 237 -4.21 -10.38 -0.33
CA VAL A 237 -3.16 -9.98 -1.28
C VAL A 237 -3.49 -8.62 -1.81
N SER A 238 -2.49 -7.74 -1.83
CA SER A 238 -2.60 -6.37 -2.35
C SER A 238 -1.68 -6.16 -3.54
N PHE A 239 -2.21 -5.60 -4.61
CA PHE A 239 -1.42 -5.04 -5.71
C PHE A 239 -1.21 -3.55 -5.45
N ILE A 240 0.01 -3.21 -5.11
CA ILE A 240 0.42 -1.84 -4.76
C ILE A 240 1.05 -1.20 -5.99
N ASN A 241 0.49 -0.10 -6.43
CA ASN A 241 1.06 0.70 -7.52
C ASN A 241 2.48 1.14 -7.16
N ALA A 242 3.46 0.71 -7.95
CA ALA A 242 4.88 0.96 -7.66
C ALA A 242 5.28 2.44 -7.78
N VAL A 243 4.43 3.29 -8.36
CA VAL A 243 4.68 4.73 -8.52
C VAL A 243 4.04 5.54 -7.40
N THR A 244 2.76 5.24 -7.06
CA THR A 244 2.00 6.00 -6.06
C THR A 244 2.12 5.43 -4.64
N ASN A 245 2.54 4.17 -4.50
CA ASN A 245 2.50 3.37 -3.28
C ASN A 245 1.09 3.17 -2.69
N ASN A 246 0.05 3.43 -3.47
CA ASN A 246 -1.34 3.12 -3.08
C ASN A 246 -1.68 1.69 -3.46
N SER A 247 -2.57 1.05 -2.71
CA SER A 247 -3.15 -0.22 -3.12
C SER A 247 -4.23 0.06 -4.17
N ASP A 248 -4.02 -0.47 -5.38
CA ASP A 248 -4.99 -0.34 -6.48
C ASP A 248 -5.97 -1.52 -6.47
N PHE A 249 -5.57 -2.67 -5.92
CA PHE A 249 -6.40 -3.86 -5.87
C PHE A 249 -6.07 -4.72 -4.64
N ASP A 250 -7.11 -5.10 -3.88
CA ASP A 250 -7.02 -5.96 -2.71
C ASP A 250 -8.02 -7.11 -2.81
N PHE A 251 -7.58 -8.34 -2.55
CA PHE A 251 -8.47 -9.50 -2.56
C PHE A 251 -8.03 -10.56 -1.55
N ILE A 252 -8.96 -11.44 -1.19
CA ILE A 252 -8.64 -12.63 -0.43
C ILE A 252 -8.33 -13.75 -1.41
N HIS A 253 -7.09 -14.22 -1.40
CA HIS A 253 -6.63 -15.29 -2.26
C HIS A 253 -7.47 -16.55 -2.08
N TYR A 254 -7.86 -17.16 -3.19
CA TYR A 254 -8.66 -18.37 -3.23
C TYR A 254 -8.01 -19.41 -4.15
N ARG A 255 -8.23 -20.69 -3.84
CA ARG A 255 -7.91 -21.81 -4.74
C ARG A 255 -9.16 -22.64 -4.98
N ASP A 256 -9.34 -23.08 -6.22
CA ASP A 256 -10.41 -23.99 -6.59
C ASP A 256 -10.15 -25.42 -6.06
N ASP A 257 -11.13 -26.33 -6.25
CA ASP A 257 -11.04 -27.73 -5.82
C ASP A 257 -9.88 -28.51 -6.47
N ARG A 258 -9.28 -27.98 -7.52
CA ARG A 258 -8.09 -28.53 -8.19
C ARG A 258 -6.80 -27.90 -7.71
N GLY A 259 -6.87 -27.01 -6.72
CA GLY A 259 -5.74 -26.29 -6.15
C GLY A 259 -5.21 -25.15 -7.02
N ARG A 260 -5.93 -24.72 -8.07
CA ARG A 260 -5.51 -23.59 -8.92
C ARG A 260 -5.89 -22.28 -8.27
N PRO A 261 -4.98 -21.28 -8.23
CA PRO A 261 -5.32 -19.94 -7.76
C PRO A 261 -6.31 -19.30 -8.72
N ASP A 262 -7.22 -18.49 -8.20
CA ASP A 262 -8.07 -17.60 -8.99
C ASP A 262 -7.24 -16.54 -9.70
N SER A 263 -7.87 -15.84 -10.63
CA SER A 263 -7.23 -14.77 -11.37
C SER A 263 -7.94 -13.43 -11.12
N VAL A 264 -7.15 -12.40 -11.02
CA VAL A 264 -7.63 -11.01 -10.94
C VAL A 264 -7.26 -10.28 -12.21
N GLU A 265 -8.08 -9.30 -12.58
CA GLU A 265 -7.84 -8.44 -13.73
C GLU A 265 -7.12 -7.18 -13.29
N LEU A 266 -6.04 -6.81 -13.98
CA LEU A 266 -5.19 -5.66 -13.65
C LEU A 266 -4.91 -4.80 -14.88
N ASP A 267 -4.62 -3.53 -14.63
CA ASP A 267 -4.18 -2.60 -15.66
C ASP A 267 -2.68 -2.83 -15.97
N PRO A 268 -2.32 -3.29 -17.18
CA PRO A 268 -0.92 -3.55 -17.53
C PRO A 268 -0.08 -2.27 -17.70
N VAL A 269 -0.70 -1.09 -17.76
CA VAL A 269 0.00 0.19 -17.81
C VAL A 269 0.71 0.49 -16.49
N VAL A 270 0.18 -0.02 -15.39
CA VAL A 270 0.70 0.20 -14.04
C VAL A 270 1.67 -0.92 -13.65
N PRO A 271 2.89 -0.61 -13.16
CA PRO A 271 3.74 -1.57 -12.49
C PRO A 271 3.28 -1.74 -11.04
N TYR A 272 3.39 -2.97 -10.52
CA TYR A 272 2.93 -3.31 -9.19
C TYR A 272 4.02 -3.89 -8.31
N HIS A 273 3.94 -3.64 -7.01
CA HIS A 273 4.47 -4.51 -5.97
C HIS A 273 3.34 -5.40 -5.47
N ILE A 274 3.57 -6.70 -5.37
CA ILE A 274 2.56 -7.63 -4.84
C ILE A 274 2.88 -7.89 -3.38
N ARG A 275 1.95 -7.57 -2.49
CA ARG A 275 2.07 -7.79 -1.06
C ARG A 275 1.13 -8.91 -0.63
N VAL A 276 1.68 -9.99 -0.11
CA VAL A 276 0.94 -11.02 0.62
C VAL A 276 0.90 -10.59 2.08
N ASN A 277 -0.29 -10.32 2.60
CA ASN A 277 -0.50 -9.73 3.93
C ASN A 277 -0.41 -10.79 5.03
N THR A 278 0.68 -11.56 5.05
CA THR A 278 1.07 -12.41 6.17
C THR A 278 1.62 -11.57 7.33
N VAL A 279 1.92 -12.21 8.44
CA VAL A 279 2.54 -11.58 9.61
C VAL A 279 3.92 -12.23 9.84
N PRO A 280 5.05 -11.52 9.56
CA PRO A 280 5.16 -10.27 8.83
C PRO A 280 4.76 -10.41 7.34
N PRO A 281 4.48 -9.30 6.62
CA PRO A 281 4.09 -9.37 5.21
C PRO A 281 5.25 -9.78 4.30
N VAL A 282 4.91 -10.48 3.20
CA VAL A 282 5.85 -10.80 2.11
C VAL A 282 5.58 -9.87 0.93
N ILE A 283 6.64 -9.28 0.38
CA ILE A 283 6.53 -8.36 -0.76
C ILE A 283 7.35 -8.93 -1.92
N LYS A 284 6.65 -9.16 -3.05
CA LYS A 284 7.27 -9.37 -4.34
C LYS A 284 7.47 -7.99 -4.98
N GLY A 285 8.70 -7.66 -5.31
CA GLY A 285 9.08 -6.37 -5.87
C GLY A 285 8.46 -6.10 -7.24
N TYR A 286 8.92 -5.06 -7.90
CA TYR A 286 8.41 -4.54 -9.16
C TYR A 286 7.99 -5.63 -10.18
N GLN A 287 6.72 -5.59 -10.58
CA GLN A 287 6.13 -6.48 -11.59
C GLN A 287 5.44 -5.63 -12.66
N GLN A 288 5.79 -5.87 -13.92
CA GLN A 288 5.12 -5.29 -15.08
C GLN A 288 4.45 -6.42 -15.87
N PHE A 289 3.16 -6.29 -16.16
CA PHE A 289 2.39 -7.31 -16.87
C PHE A 289 2.29 -7.02 -18.36
N THR A 290 2.23 -8.07 -19.17
CA THR A 290 2.06 -7.94 -20.62
C THR A 290 0.58 -7.73 -20.95
N PRO A 291 0.21 -6.70 -21.75
CA PRO A 291 -1.16 -6.43 -22.12
C PRO A 291 -1.84 -7.64 -22.77
N GLY A 292 -3.06 -7.96 -22.30
CA GLY A 292 -3.86 -9.07 -22.82
C GLY A 292 -3.35 -10.47 -22.45
N ALA A 293 -2.25 -10.60 -21.69
CA ALA A 293 -1.71 -11.88 -21.28
C ALA A 293 -2.20 -12.30 -19.89
N HIS A 294 -2.17 -13.61 -19.64
CA HIS A 294 -2.31 -14.18 -18.31
C HIS A 294 -0.92 -14.46 -17.72
N THR A 295 -0.68 -14.03 -16.47
CA THR A 295 0.60 -14.23 -15.78
C THR A 295 0.37 -14.93 -14.44
N VAL A 296 1.15 -15.96 -14.14
CA VAL A 296 1.17 -16.58 -12.80
C VAL A 296 2.41 -16.10 -12.05
N VAL A 297 2.20 -15.48 -10.88
CA VAL A 297 3.28 -14.99 -10.03
C VAL A 297 3.42 -15.87 -8.80
N ALA A 298 4.50 -16.64 -8.72
CA ALA A 298 4.80 -17.45 -7.55
C ALA A 298 5.41 -16.62 -6.42
N ILE A 299 4.87 -16.76 -5.21
CA ILE A 299 5.33 -16.08 -4.00
C ILE A 299 5.39 -17.08 -2.85
N GLN A 300 6.56 -17.30 -2.29
CA GLN A 300 6.72 -18.11 -1.09
C GLN A 300 6.26 -17.35 0.14
N ALA A 301 5.24 -17.86 0.82
CA ALA A 301 4.71 -17.30 2.07
C ALA A 301 4.22 -18.44 2.99
N PRO A 302 5.13 -19.33 3.41
CA PRO A 302 4.81 -20.45 4.30
C PRO A 302 4.33 -19.94 5.65
N ARG A 303 3.26 -20.53 6.21
CA ARG A 303 2.66 -20.10 7.48
C ARG A 303 2.43 -21.24 8.43
N GLY A 304 2.64 -20.94 9.72
CA GLY A 304 2.23 -21.78 10.84
C GLY A 304 1.44 -20.97 11.86
N THR A 305 0.84 -21.65 12.83
CA THR A 305 -0.01 -21.02 13.84
C THR A 305 0.76 -20.89 15.17
N LEU A 306 0.78 -19.70 15.75
CA LEU A 306 1.21 -19.46 17.13
C LEU A 306 -0.04 -19.39 18.02
N ASN A 307 -0.10 -20.28 19.01
CA ASN A 307 -1.13 -20.32 20.03
C ASN A 307 -0.54 -19.87 21.35
N LEU A 308 -0.89 -18.68 21.81
CA LEU A 308 -0.45 -18.16 23.10
C LEU A 308 -1.48 -18.52 24.16
N ARG A 309 -1.03 -19.19 25.23
CA ARG A 309 -1.91 -19.63 26.30
C ARG A 309 -1.37 -19.21 27.66
N GLN A 310 -2.30 -18.98 28.56
CA GLN A 310 -2.01 -18.88 29.98
C GLN A 310 -2.53 -20.13 30.65
N ASP A 311 -1.71 -20.75 31.47
CA ASP A 311 -2.13 -21.88 32.30
C ASP A 311 -3.12 -21.42 33.38
N GLY A 312 -4.13 -22.25 33.66
CA GLY A 312 -5.15 -22.00 34.69
C GLY A 312 -6.21 -20.91 34.33
N ALA A 313 -7.05 -20.61 35.32
CA ALA A 313 -8.10 -19.59 35.17
C ALA A 313 -7.48 -18.18 35.22
N GLY A 314 -7.49 -17.50 34.09
CA GLY A 314 -6.81 -16.22 33.87
C GLY A 314 -7.13 -15.14 34.90
N VAL A 315 -6.11 -14.69 35.57
CA VAL A 315 -6.18 -13.61 36.54
C VAL A 315 -5.59 -12.31 36.01
N TYR A 316 -4.86 -12.36 34.91
CA TYR A 316 -4.63 -11.15 34.11
C TYR A 316 -5.96 -10.77 33.47
N GLY A 317 -6.43 -9.57 33.70
CA GLY A 317 -7.69 -9.08 33.11
C GLY A 317 -7.70 -9.21 31.59
N PRO A 318 -8.85 -9.00 30.96
CA PRO A 318 -8.96 -9.01 29.51
C PRO A 318 -7.97 -7.99 28.92
N GLY A 319 -7.19 -8.41 27.91
CA GLY A 319 -6.26 -7.54 27.20
C GLY A 319 -4.77 -7.72 27.51
N LEU A 320 -4.38 -8.79 28.22
CA LEU A 320 -2.96 -9.15 28.27
C LEU A 320 -2.46 -9.51 26.87
N LYS A 321 -1.37 -8.88 26.44
CA LYS A 321 -0.76 -9.06 25.13
C LYS A 321 0.67 -9.58 25.25
N ALA A 322 1.11 -10.24 24.20
CA ALA A 322 2.52 -10.51 23.94
C ALA A 322 2.98 -9.71 22.73
N ILE A 323 4.20 -9.22 22.81
CA ILE A 323 4.89 -8.53 21.72
C ILE A 323 5.74 -9.54 20.98
N ILE A 324 5.60 -9.61 19.66
CA ILE A 324 6.32 -10.54 18.80
C ILE A 324 7.42 -9.78 18.05
N ARG A 325 8.64 -10.34 18.07
CA ARG A 325 9.84 -9.78 17.41
C ARG A 325 10.55 -10.84 16.58
N ILE A 326 11.25 -10.39 15.57
CA ILE A 326 12.26 -11.21 14.90
C ILE A 326 13.49 -11.27 15.80
N PRO A 327 14.10 -12.45 16.02
CA PRO A 327 15.27 -12.57 16.88
C PRO A 327 16.39 -11.62 16.49
N GLY A 328 17.00 -10.94 17.47
CA GLY A 328 18.06 -9.96 17.24
C GLY A 328 17.61 -8.59 16.72
N ARG A 329 16.31 -8.35 16.58
CA ARG A 329 15.77 -7.02 16.24
C ARG A 329 15.04 -6.43 17.45
N GLU A 330 15.31 -5.17 17.76
CA GLU A 330 14.64 -4.45 18.85
C GLU A 330 13.18 -4.09 18.49
N ASN A 331 12.94 -3.79 17.22
CA ASN A 331 11.62 -3.40 16.75
C ASN A 331 10.65 -4.59 16.76
N TRP A 332 9.51 -4.39 17.41
CA TRP A 332 8.38 -5.31 17.32
C TRP A 332 7.59 -5.09 16.03
N PHE A 333 6.92 -6.13 15.53
CA PHE A 333 6.09 -6.01 14.33
C PHE A 333 4.63 -6.42 14.57
N HIS A 334 4.35 -7.16 15.65
CA HIS A 334 2.98 -7.57 15.97
C HIS A 334 2.78 -7.69 17.48
N ALA A 335 1.53 -7.48 17.92
CA ALA A 335 1.08 -7.71 19.29
C ALA A 335 -0.11 -8.67 19.27
N GLN A 336 0.05 -9.84 19.90
CA GLN A 336 -0.98 -10.88 19.96
C GLN A 336 -1.62 -10.93 21.35
N ASP A 337 -2.95 -11.12 21.38
CA ASP A 337 -3.67 -11.36 22.63
C ASP A 337 -3.35 -12.74 23.19
N ILE A 338 -3.29 -12.86 24.52
CA ILE A 338 -3.16 -14.15 25.18
C ILE A 338 -4.49 -14.93 25.03
N ASN A 339 -4.40 -16.25 25.04
CA ASN A 339 -5.51 -17.17 24.75
C ASN A 339 -6.09 -16.99 23.34
N SER A 340 -5.23 -16.62 22.39
CA SER A 340 -5.58 -16.49 20.97
C SER A 340 -4.62 -17.27 20.07
N ARG A 341 -5.11 -17.57 18.86
CA ARG A 341 -4.34 -18.16 17.77
C ARG A 341 -4.14 -17.14 16.67
N GLN A 342 -2.93 -17.06 16.15
CA GLN A 342 -2.59 -16.18 15.03
C GLN A 342 -1.63 -16.89 14.08
N GLU A 343 -1.88 -16.77 12.78
CA GLU A 343 -0.95 -17.26 11.76
C GLU A 343 0.22 -16.29 11.56
N TYR A 344 1.42 -16.86 11.49
CA TYR A 344 2.67 -16.16 11.21
C TYR A 344 3.40 -16.80 10.05
N LEU A 345 4.20 -16.01 9.35
CA LEU A 345 5.18 -16.56 8.42
C LEU A 345 6.10 -17.54 9.17
N SER A 346 6.40 -18.67 8.57
CA SER A 346 7.28 -19.67 9.21
C SER A 346 8.66 -19.09 9.49
N GLY A 347 9.22 -19.39 10.67
CA GLY A 347 10.49 -18.85 11.12
C GLY A 347 10.61 -18.78 12.64
N ASN A 348 11.65 -18.13 13.13
CA ASN A 348 11.91 -17.99 14.54
C ASN A 348 11.50 -16.60 15.05
N TYR A 349 10.94 -16.57 16.27
CA TYR A 349 10.42 -15.36 16.88
C TYR A 349 10.77 -15.28 18.36
N ASP A 350 10.98 -14.06 18.85
CA ASP A 350 11.06 -13.75 20.29
C ASP A 350 9.71 -13.22 20.75
N ILE A 351 9.20 -13.76 21.85
CA ILE A 351 7.88 -13.44 22.41
C ILE A 351 8.06 -12.81 23.78
N GLU A 352 7.64 -11.57 23.93
CA GLU A 352 7.63 -10.83 25.19
C GLU A 352 6.20 -10.67 25.71
N PHE A 353 5.84 -11.42 26.74
CA PHE A 353 4.57 -11.28 27.43
C PHE A 353 4.61 -10.06 28.35
N LEU A 354 3.58 -9.20 28.25
CA LEU A 354 3.48 -7.96 29.03
C LEU A 354 2.99 -8.23 30.46
N THR A 355 3.51 -9.27 31.07
CA THR A 355 3.28 -9.64 32.46
C THR A 355 4.09 -8.75 33.45
N LEU A 356 3.88 -8.92 34.71
CA LEU A 356 4.70 -8.31 35.78
C LEU A 356 5.42 -9.40 36.61
N PRO A 357 6.75 -9.48 36.52
CA PRO A 357 7.64 -8.87 35.56
C PRO A 357 7.37 -9.42 34.14
N ARG A 358 7.89 -8.77 33.12
CA ARG A 358 7.77 -9.24 31.74
C ARG A 358 8.41 -10.62 31.57
N THR A 359 7.71 -11.51 30.88
CA THR A 359 8.19 -12.86 30.57
C THR A 359 8.66 -12.93 29.14
N MET A 360 9.89 -13.40 28.93
CA MET A 360 10.48 -13.51 27.61
C MET A 360 10.66 -14.98 27.22
N VAL A 361 10.11 -15.39 26.08
CA VAL A 361 10.38 -16.70 25.46
C VAL A 361 11.08 -16.44 24.13
N ARG A 362 12.33 -16.90 24.03
CA ARG A 362 13.19 -16.62 22.89
C ARG A 362 13.22 -17.75 21.89
N ASN A 363 13.47 -17.40 20.64
CA ASN A 363 13.72 -18.33 19.53
C ASN A 363 12.62 -19.39 19.37
N VAL A 364 11.36 -18.95 19.42
CA VAL A 364 10.20 -19.83 19.21
C VAL A 364 10.09 -20.11 17.72
N GLU A 365 10.25 -21.37 17.33
CA GLU A 365 10.10 -21.81 15.95
C GLU A 365 8.63 -22.00 15.58
N ILE A 366 8.19 -21.35 14.51
CA ILE A 366 6.88 -21.55 13.88
C ILE A 366 7.11 -22.30 12.56
N THR A 367 6.57 -23.50 12.47
CA THR A 367 6.73 -24.41 11.33
C THR A 367 5.47 -24.40 10.46
N THR A 368 5.65 -24.48 9.15
CA THR A 368 4.56 -24.45 8.16
C THR A 368 3.51 -25.52 8.43
N GLY A 369 2.23 -25.08 8.45
CA GLY A 369 1.08 -25.96 8.63
C GLY A 369 0.91 -26.55 10.03
N LEU A 370 1.82 -26.22 10.98
CA LEU A 370 1.76 -26.71 12.36
C LEU A 370 1.35 -25.60 13.34
N GLU A 371 0.78 -26.04 14.46
CA GLU A 371 0.49 -25.16 15.60
C GLU A 371 1.61 -25.25 16.62
N LYS A 372 2.20 -24.11 16.97
CA LYS A 372 3.13 -23.95 18.09
C LYS A 372 2.42 -23.32 19.26
N THR A 373 2.26 -24.03 20.35
CA THR A 373 1.71 -23.49 21.59
C THR A 373 2.85 -23.00 22.49
N VAL A 374 2.69 -21.78 23.01
CA VAL A 374 3.56 -21.20 24.05
C VAL A 374 2.68 -20.85 25.24
N GLU A 375 3.00 -21.44 26.38
CA GLU A 375 2.25 -21.24 27.62
C GLU A 375 3.07 -20.44 28.63
N ILE A 376 2.38 -19.57 29.37
CA ILE A 376 2.93 -18.85 30.53
C ILE A 376 2.19 -19.26 31.78
N ALA A 377 2.90 -19.28 32.90
CA ALA A 377 2.32 -19.55 34.19
C ALA A 377 1.25 -18.53 34.58
N SER A 378 0.23 -18.98 35.29
CA SER A 378 -0.75 -18.09 35.92
C SER A 378 -0.08 -17.20 36.96
N PRO A 379 -0.41 -15.89 37.03
CA PRO A 379 0.12 -15.04 38.07
C PRO A 379 -0.43 -15.43 39.46
N GLY A 380 0.33 -15.13 40.50
CA GLY A 380 -0.24 -15.03 41.83
C GLY A 380 -0.75 -13.62 42.10
N ILE A 381 -1.81 -13.51 42.90
CA ILE A 381 -2.37 -12.22 43.32
C ILE A 381 -1.78 -11.83 44.68
N VAL A 382 -1.12 -10.69 44.69
CA VAL A 382 -0.59 -10.11 45.97
C VAL A 382 -1.54 -9.01 46.40
N ASN A 383 -2.32 -9.27 47.43
CA ASN A 383 -3.18 -8.29 48.07
C ASN A 383 -2.35 -7.55 49.14
N MET A 384 -2.16 -6.29 48.98
CA MET A 384 -1.42 -5.41 49.88
C MET A 384 -2.41 -4.61 50.72
N ASP A 385 -2.35 -4.79 52.03
CA ASP A 385 -3.13 -4.03 53.00
C ASP A 385 -2.26 -2.96 53.63
N HIS A 386 -2.63 -1.71 53.50
CA HIS A 386 -1.95 -0.54 54.02
C HIS A 386 -2.96 0.45 54.56
N ALA A 387 -2.78 0.91 55.81
CA ALA A 387 -3.74 1.75 56.52
C ALA A 387 -4.03 3.11 55.86
N ALA A 388 -3.12 3.59 55.04
CA ALA A 388 -3.23 4.83 54.29
C ALA A 388 -2.44 4.71 52.96
N GLY A 389 -2.81 5.46 51.94
CA GLY A 389 -2.06 5.52 50.69
C GLY A 389 -0.57 5.79 50.93
N GLY A 390 0.28 5.37 50.01
CA GLY A 390 1.71 5.51 50.16
C GLY A 390 2.49 5.39 48.85
N PHE A 391 3.80 5.34 48.99
CA PHE A 391 4.77 5.21 47.92
C PHE A 391 5.59 3.96 48.13
N GLY A 392 5.85 3.23 47.08
CA GLY A 392 6.69 2.03 47.18
C GLY A 392 7.06 1.49 45.81
N SER A 393 7.82 0.41 45.82
CA SER A 393 8.21 -0.30 44.60
C SER A 393 8.27 -1.81 44.85
N VAL A 394 8.02 -2.56 43.80
CA VAL A 394 8.14 -4.01 43.76
C VAL A 394 9.39 -4.38 42.96
N TYR A 395 10.19 -5.27 43.50
CA TYR A 395 11.42 -5.80 42.90
C TYR A 395 11.36 -7.32 42.84
N VAL A 396 11.86 -7.91 41.74
CA VAL A 396 12.22 -9.33 41.73
C VAL A 396 13.53 -9.51 42.49
N LEU A 397 13.56 -10.46 43.39
CA LEU A 397 14.78 -10.91 44.06
C LEU A 397 15.41 -12.03 43.25
N GLN A 398 16.54 -11.74 42.62
CA GLN A 398 17.28 -12.70 41.79
C GLN A 398 18.06 -13.70 42.69
N ASN A 399 18.46 -14.82 42.09
CA ASN A 399 19.21 -15.87 42.81
C ASN A 399 20.58 -15.40 43.33
N ASP A 400 21.17 -14.40 42.71
CA ASP A 400 22.43 -13.77 43.14
C ASP A 400 22.24 -12.70 44.23
N GLY A 401 21.00 -12.48 44.67
CA GLY A 401 20.62 -11.47 45.64
C GLY A 401 20.40 -10.08 45.07
N SER A 402 20.62 -9.89 43.78
CA SER A 402 20.31 -8.62 43.11
C SER A 402 18.81 -8.35 43.00
N LEU A 403 18.45 -7.07 42.87
CA LEU A 403 17.07 -6.62 42.77
C LEU A 403 16.80 -6.01 41.40
N THR A 404 15.79 -6.53 40.70
CA THR A 404 15.32 -5.95 39.46
C THR A 404 13.97 -5.26 39.70
N TRP A 405 13.88 -3.97 39.37
CA TRP A 405 12.63 -3.22 39.50
C TRP A 405 11.54 -3.81 38.60
N VAL A 406 10.31 -3.89 39.12
CA VAL A 406 9.13 -4.40 38.42
C VAL A 406 8.10 -3.29 38.15
N CYS A 407 7.67 -2.63 39.24
CA CYS A 407 6.71 -1.55 39.16
C CYS A 407 6.73 -0.71 40.45
N ASP A 408 6.13 0.47 40.36
CA ASP A 408 5.89 1.33 41.51
C ASP A 408 4.52 1.09 42.13
N ILE A 409 4.46 1.30 43.43
CA ILE A 409 3.24 1.33 44.22
C ILE A 409 2.95 2.80 44.54
N ASN A 410 2.01 3.39 43.81
CA ASN A 410 1.51 4.75 44.06
C ASN A 410 -0.01 4.68 44.16
N HIS A 411 -0.50 4.43 45.37
CA HIS A 411 -1.90 4.15 45.62
C HIS A 411 -2.47 5.04 46.71
N SER A 412 -3.69 5.53 46.54
CA SER A 412 -4.37 6.40 47.50
C SER A 412 -5.35 5.65 48.42
N GLY A 413 -5.70 4.42 48.10
CA GLY A 413 -6.61 3.58 48.88
C GLY A 413 -5.94 2.80 49.99
N GLN A 414 -6.71 2.00 50.74
CA GLN A 414 -6.23 1.16 51.84
C GLN A 414 -5.82 -0.25 51.39
N ARG A 415 -6.25 -0.69 50.20
CA ARG A 415 -5.93 -2.00 49.65
C ARG A 415 -5.59 -1.92 48.20
N MET A 416 -4.59 -2.67 47.79
CA MET A 416 -4.17 -2.82 46.42
C MET A 416 -3.96 -4.28 46.09
N ALA A 417 -4.38 -4.74 44.93
CA ALA A 417 -4.08 -6.06 44.42
C ALA A 417 -3.20 -5.93 43.17
N ILE A 418 -2.16 -6.76 43.09
CA ILE A 418 -1.28 -6.81 41.95
C ILE A 418 -1.08 -8.25 41.49
N ALA A 419 -1.16 -8.50 40.20
CA ALA A 419 -0.86 -9.80 39.62
C ALA A 419 0.63 -9.87 39.28
N LEU A 420 1.36 -10.80 39.87
CA LEU A 420 2.78 -11.00 39.64
C LEU A 420 3.05 -12.42 39.17
N GLN A 421 4.01 -12.59 38.27
CA GLN A 421 4.47 -13.91 37.86
C GLN A 421 5.03 -14.67 39.09
N PRO A 422 4.98 -16.03 39.14
CA PRO A 422 5.57 -16.81 40.21
C PRO A 422 7.04 -16.45 40.38
N GLY A 423 7.46 -16.23 41.64
CA GLY A 423 8.84 -15.84 41.94
C GLY A 423 9.02 -15.28 43.35
N GLN A 424 10.24 -14.84 43.65
CA GLN A 424 10.58 -14.17 44.91
C GLN A 424 10.64 -12.64 44.66
N TYR A 425 10.00 -11.90 45.57
CA TYR A 425 9.89 -10.46 45.43
C TYR A 425 10.25 -9.75 46.73
N ARG A 426 10.74 -8.54 46.55
CA ARG A 426 10.91 -7.56 47.66
C ARG A 426 9.96 -6.39 47.38
N ILE A 427 9.14 -6.09 48.40
CA ILE A 427 8.25 -4.93 48.38
C ILE A 427 8.81 -3.92 49.39
N VAL A 428 9.02 -2.70 48.89
CA VAL A 428 9.47 -1.56 49.71
C VAL A 428 8.34 -0.54 49.73
N PHE A 429 7.86 -0.13 50.89
CA PHE A 429 6.71 0.74 50.99
C PHE A 429 6.84 1.71 52.18
N ARG A 430 6.39 2.94 51.99
CA ARG A 430 6.23 3.94 53.04
C ARG A 430 4.87 4.62 52.94
N ALA A 431 4.12 4.65 54.06
CA ALA A 431 2.86 5.38 54.10
C ALA A 431 3.06 6.88 53.81
N ARG A 432 2.09 7.49 53.10
CA ARG A 432 2.17 8.90 52.67
C ARG A 432 2.36 9.86 53.88
N MET A 433 1.66 9.60 54.94
CA MET A 433 1.70 10.43 56.15
C MET A 433 2.86 10.13 57.10
N ALA A 434 3.69 9.14 56.77
CA ALA A 434 4.85 8.79 57.63
C ALA A 434 5.92 9.88 57.55
N PRO A 435 6.39 10.43 58.69
CA PRO A 435 7.19 11.64 58.75
C PRO A 435 8.68 11.46 58.40
N GLY A 436 9.07 10.31 57.83
CA GLY A 436 10.47 10.09 57.47
C GLY A 436 10.76 8.69 56.91
N SER A 437 11.93 8.54 56.30
CA SER A 437 12.37 7.28 55.65
C SER A 437 12.53 6.10 56.65
N LYS A 438 12.76 6.37 57.93
CA LYS A 438 12.84 5.34 58.97
C LYS A 438 11.56 4.51 59.13
N TYR A 439 10.43 5.00 58.58
CA TYR A 439 9.17 4.28 58.60
C TYR A 439 8.93 3.48 57.30
N THR A 440 9.98 3.26 56.51
CA THR A 440 9.89 2.39 55.34
C THR A 440 9.82 0.93 55.77
N SER A 441 8.78 0.24 55.28
CA SER A 441 8.60 -1.21 55.45
C SER A 441 9.23 -1.94 54.27
N VAL A 442 9.97 -3.01 54.58
CA VAL A 442 10.55 -3.90 53.55
C VAL A 442 10.06 -5.32 53.84
N LYS A 443 9.43 -5.94 52.86
CA LYS A 443 8.89 -7.31 52.95
C LYS A 443 9.41 -8.16 51.80
N ASN A 444 9.95 -9.34 52.08
CA ASN A 444 10.22 -10.36 51.07
C ASN A 444 9.04 -11.34 51.06
N ILE A 445 8.62 -11.71 49.85
CA ILE A 445 7.49 -12.60 49.63
C ILE A 445 7.80 -13.60 48.53
N THR A 446 7.13 -14.74 48.58
CA THR A 446 7.12 -15.72 47.48
C THR A 446 5.74 -15.73 46.87
N VAL A 447 5.67 -15.41 45.58
CA VAL A 447 4.45 -15.49 44.78
C VAL A 447 4.41 -16.87 44.13
N LYS A 448 3.31 -17.58 44.33
CA LYS A 448 3.06 -18.90 43.74
C LYS A 448 1.98 -18.80 42.71
N GLU A 449 2.09 -19.67 41.71
CA GLU A 449 1.16 -19.74 40.60
C GLU A 449 -0.30 -19.92 41.06
N GLY A 450 -1.22 -19.11 40.51
CA GLY A 450 -2.65 -19.18 40.79
C GLY A 450 -3.07 -18.92 42.23
N GLN A 451 -2.14 -18.58 43.14
CA GLN A 451 -2.45 -18.37 44.56
C GLN A 451 -2.62 -16.87 44.88
N SER A 452 -3.51 -16.62 45.83
CA SER A 452 -3.68 -15.28 46.40
C SER A 452 -2.96 -15.19 47.76
N SER A 453 -2.20 -14.13 47.95
CA SER A 453 -1.53 -13.84 49.22
C SER A 453 -1.93 -12.48 49.75
N LEU A 454 -1.96 -12.35 51.08
CA LEU A 454 -2.23 -11.07 51.74
C LEU A 454 -1.00 -10.61 52.52
N ILE A 455 -0.62 -9.36 52.29
CA ILE A 455 0.55 -8.75 52.96
C ILE A 455 0.11 -7.46 53.64
N LYS A 456 0.49 -7.34 54.89
CA LYS A 456 0.40 -6.06 55.63
C LYS A 456 1.70 -5.28 55.48
N LEU A 457 1.60 -4.05 55.00
CA LEU A 457 2.74 -3.18 54.69
C LEU A 457 3.11 -2.20 55.82
N PHE A 458 2.44 -2.31 56.97
CA PHE A 458 2.65 -1.46 58.12
C PHE A 458 2.76 -2.33 59.40
#